data_661d96f59dce9f3743663cb996d9a6ac
#
_entry.id   661d96f59dce9f3743663cb996d9a6ac
#
_cell.length_a   1.000
_cell.length_b   1.000
_cell.length_c   1.000
_cell.angle_alpha   90.00
_cell.angle_beta   90.00
_cell.angle_gamma   90.00
#
_symmetry.space_group_name_H-M   'P 1'
#
loop_
_entity.id
_entity.type
_entity.pdbx_description
1 polymer ?
#
loop_
_entity_poly.entity_id
_entity_poly.type
_entity_poly.pdbx_seq_one_letter_code
_entity_poly.pdbx_strand_id
1 'polypeptide(L)'
;MKKILVLGVGAQGSTTARRMDDEPEVAEVICADYDQKAVDELVKTLKKGRGVRVDASKRESIVAAAKGVDLIVNALPLPFGPNVLEAALEAKTNYQDFAATDALTKDWVEGIKLMYGEYSRRFAEIGKTAIIGTGSAPGLICVVARQAMRYLDACETIYNNVYEGLESKRFMPFWWSPLTALSDMSEEAYAFIDGEIVRTAAFSMPIYRKYDYLDKEVKMVEHAHDEPLYMGMNSEKYFKGAKNIYFKYGGAGIDFAEPLSKAGLLSRDPVEVDGQMVVPFNVVLKHLPSAPKYKEEIQAIIDEGILCDSGAMVVEAIGMKDGKRVIVESHVFAPGLLEAFERAGITAEMYLTGQCGSLFTKLFVKDMYTQKGLISSDMLTDEQIYAYLKWAEDLGVSVQIEVKPYVGV
;
A
#
# COMPACT_ATOMS: atom_id res chain seq x y z
N MET A 1 -2.75 -8.52 -27.34
CA MET A 1 -1.81 -7.61 -26.65
C MET A 1 -2.63 -6.55 -25.93
N LYS A 2 -2.22 -6.17 -24.71
CA LYS A 2 -2.99 -5.30 -23.81
C LYS A 2 -2.61 -3.83 -23.96
N LYS A 3 -3.56 -2.92 -23.73
CA LYS A 3 -3.33 -1.48 -23.58
C LYS A 3 -3.58 -1.08 -22.15
N ILE A 4 -2.59 -0.49 -21.51
CA ILE A 4 -2.63 -0.10 -20.09
C ILE A 4 -2.63 1.42 -20.00
N LEU A 5 -3.62 1.98 -19.30
CA LEU A 5 -3.66 3.40 -18.94
C LEU A 5 -3.16 3.55 -17.51
N VAL A 6 -2.07 4.25 -17.31
CA VAL A 6 -1.52 4.62 -15.99
C VAL A 6 -1.90 6.07 -15.73
N LEU A 7 -2.76 6.29 -14.73
CA LEU A 7 -3.18 7.60 -14.25
C LEU A 7 -2.32 8.01 -13.05
N GLY A 8 -1.64 9.14 -13.17
CA GLY A 8 -0.61 9.59 -12.24
C GLY A 8 0.76 9.03 -12.63
N VAL A 9 1.68 9.91 -13.02
CA VAL A 9 3.06 9.55 -13.39
C VAL A 9 4.08 9.85 -12.28
N GLY A 10 3.61 9.86 -11.04
CA GLY A 10 4.45 9.90 -9.85
C GLY A 10 5.27 8.62 -9.65
N ALA A 11 5.78 8.38 -8.45
CA ALA A 11 6.67 7.25 -8.15
C ALA A 11 6.06 5.89 -8.54
N GLN A 12 4.84 5.58 -8.08
CA GLN A 12 4.19 4.29 -8.31
C GLN A 12 3.78 4.11 -9.78
N GLY A 13 3.15 5.15 -10.36
CA GLY A 13 2.69 5.07 -11.74
C GLY A 13 3.83 5.01 -12.75
N SER A 14 4.90 5.79 -12.57
CA SER A 14 6.07 5.71 -13.46
C SER A 14 6.79 4.36 -13.37
N THR A 15 6.86 3.77 -12.17
CA THR A 15 7.41 2.42 -11.96
C THR A 15 6.55 1.38 -12.69
N THR A 16 5.23 1.43 -12.53
CA THR A 16 4.31 0.52 -13.23
C THR A 16 4.41 0.69 -14.74
N ALA A 17 4.47 1.93 -15.24
CA ALA A 17 4.59 2.19 -16.67
C ALA A 17 5.86 1.57 -17.26
N ARG A 18 7.04 1.75 -16.61
CA ARG A 18 8.31 1.14 -17.05
C ARG A 18 8.26 -0.37 -17.01
N ARG A 19 7.68 -0.98 -15.97
CA ARG A 19 7.55 -2.43 -15.87
C ARG A 19 6.64 -3.00 -16.96
N MET A 20 5.53 -2.32 -17.26
CA MET A 20 4.60 -2.75 -18.32
C MET A 20 5.17 -2.52 -19.72
N ASP A 21 6.05 -1.57 -19.92
CA ASP A 21 6.75 -1.33 -21.18
C ASP A 21 7.63 -2.52 -21.60
N ASP A 22 8.17 -3.26 -20.62
CA ASP A 22 8.99 -4.45 -20.86
C ASP A 22 8.18 -5.74 -21.06
N GLU A 23 6.89 -5.77 -20.68
CA GLU A 23 6.06 -6.99 -20.82
C GLU A 23 5.65 -7.22 -22.28
N PRO A 24 5.97 -8.40 -22.87
CA PRO A 24 5.71 -8.65 -24.30
C PRO A 24 4.23 -8.65 -24.67
N GLU A 25 3.33 -8.96 -23.74
CA GLU A 25 1.88 -8.95 -23.96
C GLU A 25 1.27 -7.55 -23.98
N VAL A 26 2.03 -6.52 -23.60
CA VAL A 26 1.60 -5.12 -23.64
C VAL A 26 1.91 -4.52 -25.00
N ALA A 27 0.88 -3.94 -25.63
CA ALA A 27 0.99 -3.24 -26.90
C ALA A 27 1.29 -1.76 -26.72
N GLU A 28 0.71 -1.14 -25.69
CA GLU A 28 0.78 0.30 -25.46
C GLU A 28 0.65 0.59 -23.97
N VAL A 29 1.51 1.49 -23.46
CA VAL A 29 1.42 2.08 -22.12
C VAL A 29 1.05 3.54 -22.28
N ILE A 30 -0.17 3.89 -21.88
CA ILE A 30 -0.67 5.26 -21.93
C ILE A 30 -0.40 5.90 -20.56
N CYS A 31 0.52 6.86 -20.53
CA CYS A 31 0.86 7.62 -19.34
C CYS A 31 0.02 8.90 -19.29
N ALA A 32 -0.71 9.12 -18.20
CA ALA A 32 -1.61 10.25 -18.08
C ALA A 32 -1.47 10.94 -16.74
N ASP A 33 -1.36 12.26 -16.79
CA ASP A 33 -1.28 13.14 -15.62
C ASP A 33 -1.82 14.53 -15.97
N TYR A 34 -2.05 15.35 -14.95
CA TYR A 34 -2.33 16.77 -15.13
C TYR A 34 -1.07 17.53 -15.60
N ASP A 35 0.11 17.11 -15.11
CA ASP A 35 1.42 17.66 -15.51
C ASP A 35 1.90 17.03 -16.82
N GLN A 36 1.62 17.70 -17.93
CA GLN A 36 2.06 17.25 -19.26
C GLN A 36 3.57 17.12 -19.38
N LYS A 37 4.37 17.96 -18.68
CA LYS A 37 5.82 17.88 -18.72
C LYS A 37 6.33 16.57 -18.11
N ALA A 38 5.80 16.19 -16.96
CA ALA A 38 6.15 14.92 -16.33
C ALA A 38 5.75 13.71 -17.21
N VAL A 39 4.59 13.78 -17.86
CA VAL A 39 4.15 12.76 -18.84
C VAL A 39 5.15 12.66 -20.00
N ASP A 40 5.52 13.78 -20.60
CA ASP A 40 6.42 13.81 -21.77
C ASP A 40 7.83 13.29 -21.41
N GLU A 41 8.32 13.60 -20.21
CA GLU A 41 9.60 13.10 -19.71
C GLU A 41 9.58 11.58 -19.50
N LEU A 42 8.52 11.04 -18.89
CA LEU A 42 8.39 9.60 -18.71
C LEU A 42 8.29 8.87 -20.05
N VAL A 43 7.44 9.33 -20.96
CA VAL A 43 7.19 8.68 -22.25
C VAL A 43 8.45 8.59 -23.12
N LYS A 44 9.36 9.59 -23.05
CA LYS A 44 10.66 9.53 -23.75
C LYS A 44 11.51 8.33 -23.33
N THR A 45 11.28 7.76 -22.15
CA THR A 45 12.03 6.62 -21.62
C THR A 45 11.40 5.27 -21.96
N LEU A 46 10.19 5.25 -22.55
CA LEU A 46 9.40 4.06 -22.86
C LEU A 46 9.44 3.73 -24.35
N LYS A 47 9.47 2.44 -24.65
CA LYS A 47 9.42 1.93 -26.06
C LYS A 47 7.99 1.92 -26.63
N LYS A 48 7.00 1.71 -25.75
CA LYS A 48 5.57 1.55 -26.06
C LYS A 48 4.73 2.68 -25.46
N GLY A 49 5.40 3.74 -24.98
CA GLY A 49 4.77 4.82 -24.23
C GLY A 49 4.01 5.79 -25.14
N ARG A 50 2.81 6.21 -24.68
CA ARG A 50 2.07 7.35 -25.24
C ARG A 50 1.59 8.25 -24.14
N GLY A 51 1.80 9.56 -24.27
CA GLY A 51 1.40 10.56 -23.30
C GLY A 51 0.02 11.13 -23.58
N VAL A 52 -0.75 11.38 -22.52
CA VAL A 52 -2.03 12.08 -22.57
C VAL A 52 -2.17 12.98 -21.35
N ARG A 53 -2.55 14.24 -21.55
CA ARG A 53 -2.91 15.10 -20.42
C ARG A 53 -4.32 14.75 -19.93
N VAL A 54 -4.48 14.46 -18.63
CA VAL A 54 -5.77 14.15 -18.00
C VAL A 54 -5.99 15.04 -16.78
N ASP A 55 -7.17 15.64 -16.72
CA ASP A 55 -7.67 16.30 -15.51
C ASP A 55 -8.57 15.28 -14.76
N ALA A 56 -8.03 14.63 -13.73
CA ALA A 56 -8.74 13.58 -12.99
C ALA A 56 -9.88 14.13 -12.11
N SER A 57 -10.01 15.43 -11.93
CA SER A 57 -11.20 16.04 -11.31
C SER A 57 -12.44 15.95 -12.21
N LYS A 58 -12.23 15.67 -13.51
CA LYS A 58 -13.27 15.55 -14.53
C LYS A 58 -13.36 14.12 -15.03
N ARG A 59 -14.43 13.42 -14.73
CA ARG A 59 -14.66 12.04 -15.12
C ARG A 59 -14.54 11.84 -16.65
N GLU A 60 -15.14 12.73 -17.42
CA GLU A 60 -15.11 12.71 -18.87
C GLU A 60 -13.70 12.76 -19.46
N SER A 61 -12.75 13.42 -18.79
CA SER A 61 -11.34 13.45 -19.20
C SER A 61 -10.70 12.07 -19.04
N ILE A 62 -11.01 11.35 -17.96
CA ILE A 62 -10.53 10.00 -17.72
C ILE A 62 -11.16 9.03 -18.72
N VAL A 63 -12.48 9.09 -18.91
CA VAL A 63 -13.22 8.23 -19.86
C VAL A 63 -12.67 8.36 -21.28
N ALA A 64 -12.38 9.60 -21.71
CA ALA A 64 -11.78 9.86 -23.02
C ALA A 64 -10.41 9.18 -23.18
N ALA A 65 -9.56 9.25 -22.14
CA ALA A 65 -8.24 8.61 -22.13
C ALA A 65 -8.33 7.07 -22.05
N ALA A 66 -9.37 6.54 -21.40
CA ALA A 66 -9.61 5.11 -21.20
C ALA A 66 -10.26 4.41 -22.41
N LYS A 67 -10.57 5.13 -23.47
CA LYS A 67 -11.23 4.55 -24.64
C LYS A 67 -10.37 3.49 -25.33
N GLY A 68 -10.86 2.25 -25.33
CA GLY A 68 -10.15 1.11 -25.94
C GLY A 68 -8.97 0.58 -25.12
N VAL A 69 -8.94 0.91 -23.83
CA VAL A 69 -7.96 0.45 -22.85
C VAL A 69 -8.45 -0.82 -22.16
N ASP A 70 -7.54 -1.73 -21.85
CA ASP A 70 -7.86 -2.99 -21.19
C ASP A 70 -7.83 -2.88 -19.66
N LEU A 71 -6.98 -2.01 -19.12
CA LEU A 71 -6.81 -1.77 -17.69
C LEU A 71 -6.48 -0.30 -17.41
N ILE A 72 -7.15 0.29 -16.43
CA ILE A 72 -6.72 1.54 -15.76
C ILE A 72 -5.96 1.17 -14.49
N VAL A 73 -4.72 1.66 -14.37
CA VAL A 73 -3.95 1.67 -13.11
C VAL A 73 -4.03 3.07 -12.53
N ASN A 74 -4.71 3.21 -11.41
CA ASN A 74 -4.88 4.46 -10.69
C ASN A 74 -3.75 4.64 -9.68
N ALA A 75 -2.78 5.48 -9.99
CA ALA A 75 -1.68 5.90 -9.13
C ALA A 75 -1.80 7.38 -8.71
N LEU A 76 -3.01 7.91 -8.72
CA LEU A 76 -3.34 9.26 -8.28
C LEU A 76 -3.56 9.30 -6.75
N PRO A 77 -3.50 10.50 -6.14
CA PRO A 77 -3.91 10.70 -4.75
C PRO A 77 -5.36 10.23 -4.49
N LEU A 78 -5.61 9.71 -3.28
CA LEU A 78 -6.88 9.10 -2.86
C LEU A 78 -8.15 9.87 -3.24
N PRO A 79 -8.24 11.22 -3.11
CA PRO A 79 -9.47 11.93 -3.45
C PRO A 79 -9.96 11.79 -4.91
N PHE A 80 -9.08 11.35 -5.82
CA PHE A 80 -9.45 11.09 -7.21
C PHE A 80 -10.03 9.67 -7.44
N GLY A 81 -9.85 8.77 -6.48
CA GLY A 81 -10.26 7.36 -6.59
C GLY A 81 -11.72 7.17 -7.06
N PRO A 82 -12.72 7.84 -6.45
CA PRO A 82 -14.12 7.70 -6.88
C PRO A 82 -14.35 8.06 -8.35
N ASN A 83 -13.74 9.13 -8.85
CA ASN A 83 -13.86 9.52 -10.24
C ASN A 83 -13.25 8.49 -11.19
N VAL A 84 -12.12 7.88 -10.78
CA VAL A 84 -11.45 6.86 -11.62
C VAL A 84 -12.21 5.56 -11.64
N LEU A 85 -12.77 5.12 -10.49
CA LEU A 85 -13.65 3.93 -10.41
C LEU A 85 -14.87 4.08 -11.32
N GLU A 86 -15.56 5.22 -11.24
CA GLU A 86 -16.72 5.51 -12.09
C GLU A 86 -16.35 5.59 -13.58
N ALA A 87 -15.19 6.19 -13.90
CA ALA A 87 -14.70 6.24 -15.28
C ALA A 87 -14.35 4.85 -15.83
N ALA A 88 -13.80 3.96 -14.99
CA ALA A 88 -13.52 2.58 -15.39
C ALA A 88 -14.80 1.80 -15.72
N LEU A 89 -15.85 1.98 -14.92
CA LEU A 89 -17.17 1.39 -15.18
C LEU A 89 -17.79 1.93 -16.47
N GLU A 90 -17.75 3.25 -16.70
CA GLU A 90 -18.27 3.89 -17.89
C GLU A 90 -17.51 3.47 -19.15
N ALA A 91 -16.18 3.40 -19.07
CA ALA A 91 -15.32 2.93 -20.16
C ALA A 91 -15.36 1.40 -20.35
N LYS A 92 -16.03 0.66 -19.47
CA LYS A 92 -16.10 -0.80 -19.43
C LYS A 92 -14.72 -1.47 -19.45
N THR A 93 -13.80 -0.96 -18.64
CA THR A 93 -12.43 -1.45 -18.52
C THR A 93 -12.16 -2.04 -17.13
N ASN A 94 -11.06 -2.78 -17.00
CA ASN A 94 -10.60 -3.25 -15.68
C ASN A 94 -9.93 -2.11 -14.91
N TYR A 95 -9.82 -2.27 -13.61
CA TYR A 95 -9.32 -1.25 -12.69
C TYR A 95 -8.32 -1.84 -11.70
N GLN A 96 -7.32 -1.05 -11.36
CA GLN A 96 -6.37 -1.32 -10.28
C GLN A 96 -6.03 -0.01 -9.57
N ASP A 97 -5.89 -0.04 -8.23
CA ASP A 97 -5.31 1.06 -7.46
C ASP A 97 -4.34 0.55 -6.39
N PHE A 98 -3.65 1.48 -5.72
CA PHE A 98 -2.69 1.18 -4.67
C PHE A 98 -3.30 1.23 -3.26
N ALA A 99 -4.32 2.06 -3.05
CA ALA A 99 -5.09 2.16 -1.82
C ALA A 99 -6.37 2.95 -2.11
N ALA A 100 -7.53 2.53 -1.59
CA ALA A 100 -8.80 3.12 -2.03
C ALA A 100 -9.89 3.26 -0.97
N THR A 101 -9.76 2.71 0.24
CA THR A 101 -10.88 2.51 1.15
C THR A 101 -11.50 3.82 1.65
N ASP A 102 -10.70 4.79 2.04
CA ASP A 102 -11.14 6.07 2.60
C ASP A 102 -11.68 7.07 1.56
N ALA A 103 -11.42 6.82 0.27
CA ALA A 103 -11.79 7.74 -0.79
C ALA A 103 -13.30 7.80 -1.07
N LEU A 104 -14.07 6.76 -0.75
CA LEU A 104 -15.50 6.67 -1.06
C LEU A 104 -16.39 7.30 0.02
N THR A 105 -16.02 7.14 1.27
CA THR A 105 -16.76 7.64 2.42
C THR A 105 -15.81 8.08 3.53
N LYS A 106 -16.31 8.85 4.51
CA LYS A 106 -15.54 9.21 5.70
C LYS A 106 -15.35 8.03 6.67
N ASP A 107 -16.23 7.04 6.60
CA ASP A 107 -16.15 5.81 7.37
C ASP A 107 -15.59 4.72 6.47
N TRP A 108 -14.43 4.21 6.82
CA TRP A 108 -13.72 3.20 6.00
C TRP A 108 -14.49 1.88 5.93
N VAL A 109 -15.20 1.52 7.01
CA VAL A 109 -16.04 0.30 7.04
C VAL A 109 -17.18 0.40 6.02
N GLU A 110 -17.84 1.55 5.96
CA GLU A 110 -18.88 1.79 4.96
C GLU A 110 -18.27 1.87 3.55
N GLY A 111 -17.08 2.45 3.40
CA GLY A 111 -16.34 2.50 2.14
C GLY A 111 -16.07 1.10 1.58
N ILE A 112 -15.50 0.20 2.40
CA ILE A 112 -15.19 -1.16 1.94
C ILE A 112 -16.45 -2.00 1.69
N LYS A 113 -17.51 -1.82 2.49
CA LYS A 113 -18.83 -2.47 2.22
C LYS A 113 -19.40 -2.03 0.87
N LEU A 114 -19.27 -0.74 0.53
CA LEU A 114 -19.71 -0.21 -0.75
C LEU A 114 -18.89 -0.82 -1.90
N MET A 115 -17.57 -0.93 -1.73
CA MET A 115 -16.68 -1.54 -2.71
C MET A 115 -17.02 -3.02 -2.95
N TYR A 116 -17.11 -3.83 -1.89
CA TYR A 116 -17.41 -5.27 -2.02
C TYR A 116 -18.87 -5.56 -2.42
N GLY A 117 -19.79 -4.66 -2.10
CA GLY A 117 -21.20 -4.79 -2.49
C GLY A 117 -21.49 -4.19 -3.86
N GLU A 118 -21.67 -2.87 -3.92
CA GLU A 118 -22.15 -2.18 -5.12
C GLU A 118 -21.13 -2.20 -6.26
N TYR A 119 -19.88 -1.75 -5.99
CA TYR A 119 -18.88 -1.68 -7.05
C TYR A 119 -18.51 -3.07 -7.57
N SER A 120 -18.39 -4.07 -6.68
CA SER A 120 -18.13 -5.45 -7.10
C SER A 120 -19.22 -5.97 -8.05
N ARG A 121 -20.51 -5.75 -7.71
CA ARG A 121 -21.63 -6.13 -8.57
C ARG A 121 -21.56 -5.42 -9.93
N ARG A 122 -21.32 -4.08 -9.96
CA ARG A 122 -21.26 -3.28 -11.19
C ARG A 122 -20.11 -3.72 -12.11
N PHE A 123 -18.92 -4.01 -11.57
CA PHE A 123 -17.81 -4.56 -12.34
C PHE A 123 -18.11 -5.97 -12.88
N ALA A 124 -18.78 -6.82 -12.08
CA ALA A 124 -19.18 -8.16 -12.51
C ALA A 124 -20.21 -8.09 -13.68
N GLU A 125 -21.19 -7.19 -13.60
CA GLU A 125 -22.19 -6.98 -14.65
C GLU A 125 -21.60 -6.60 -16.01
N ILE A 126 -20.49 -5.86 -16.04
CA ILE A 126 -19.76 -5.53 -17.26
C ILE A 126 -18.66 -6.56 -17.62
N GLY A 127 -18.56 -7.66 -16.85
CA GLY A 127 -17.58 -8.73 -17.08
C GLY A 127 -16.12 -8.32 -16.81
N LYS A 128 -15.90 -7.32 -15.95
CA LYS A 128 -14.57 -6.76 -15.63
C LYS A 128 -14.15 -7.08 -14.21
N THR A 129 -12.86 -6.90 -13.96
CA THR A 129 -12.24 -7.05 -12.64
C THR A 129 -11.71 -5.68 -12.19
N ALA A 130 -12.03 -5.29 -10.98
CA ALA A 130 -11.36 -4.22 -10.26
C ALA A 130 -10.54 -4.86 -9.13
N ILE A 131 -9.28 -4.44 -8.95
CA ILE A 131 -8.46 -4.84 -7.81
C ILE A 131 -8.00 -3.62 -7.06
N ILE A 132 -8.18 -3.62 -5.74
CA ILE A 132 -7.84 -2.52 -4.84
C ILE A 132 -6.74 -2.92 -3.86
N GLY A 133 -6.03 -1.91 -3.33
CA GLY A 133 -5.00 -2.11 -2.32
C GLY A 133 -3.81 -2.92 -2.84
N THR A 134 -3.16 -2.47 -3.91
CA THR A 134 -2.12 -3.24 -4.62
C THR A 134 -0.71 -2.65 -4.46
N GLY A 135 -0.40 -2.07 -3.31
CA GLY A 135 0.93 -1.55 -2.98
C GLY A 135 1.84 -2.57 -2.30
N SER A 136 2.60 -2.08 -1.34
CA SER A 136 3.37 -2.91 -0.40
C SER A 136 2.51 -3.27 0.82
N ALA A 137 1.91 -2.27 1.43
CA ALA A 137 0.91 -2.32 2.48
C ALA A 137 -0.14 -1.21 2.19
N PRO A 138 -1.37 -1.58 1.86
CA PRO A 138 -1.85 -2.90 1.50
C PRO A 138 -1.28 -3.40 0.16
N GLY A 139 -1.24 -4.70 0.00
CA GLY A 139 -0.79 -5.35 -1.23
C GLY A 139 0.13 -6.54 -0.97
N LEU A 140 1.44 -6.37 -1.04
CA LEU A 140 2.40 -7.43 -0.77
C LEU A 140 2.15 -8.10 0.59
N ILE A 141 1.93 -7.33 1.66
CA ILE A 141 1.68 -7.87 3.00
C ILE A 141 0.42 -8.76 3.04
N CYS A 142 -0.62 -8.41 2.27
CA CYS A 142 -1.82 -9.22 2.11
C CYS A 142 -1.53 -10.56 1.41
N VAL A 143 -0.70 -10.54 0.39
CA VAL A 143 -0.25 -11.77 -0.32
C VAL A 143 0.55 -12.65 0.62
N VAL A 144 1.43 -12.06 1.45
CA VAL A 144 2.23 -12.78 2.45
C VAL A 144 1.34 -13.38 3.55
N ALA A 145 0.34 -12.64 4.03
CA ALA A 145 -0.64 -13.16 4.99
C ALA A 145 -1.42 -14.35 4.43
N ARG A 146 -1.81 -14.30 3.16
CA ARG A 146 -2.44 -15.43 2.46
C ARG A 146 -1.50 -16.62 2.34
N GLN A 147 -0.21 -16.40 2.04
CA GLN A 147 0.80 -17.46 1.99
C GLN A 147 0.98 -18.14 3.36
N ALA A 148 0.96 -17.36 4.45
CA ALA A 148 1.06 -17.90 5.82
C ALA A 148 -0.07 -18.88 6.16
N MET A 149 -1.28 -18.68 5.63
CA MET A 149 -2.42 -19.56 5.86
C MET A 149 -2.20 -21.01 5.39
N ARG A 150 -1.24 -21.26 4.51
CA ARG A 150 -0.92 -22.61 4.04
C ARG A 150 -0.28 -23.48 5.14
N TYR A 151 0.26 -22.84 6.17
CA TYR A 151 0.95 -23.50 7.29
C TYR A 151 0.05 -23.70 8.52
N LEU A 152 -1.21 -23.31 8.46
CA LEU A 152 -2.19 -23.43 9.53
C LEU A 152 -3.39 -24.29 9.10
N ASP A 153 -4.05 -24.91 10.05
CA ASP A 153 -5.36 -25.56 9.86
C ASP A 153 -6.51 -24.63 10.22
N ALA A 154 -6.31 -23.81 11.28
CA ALA A 154 -7.19 -22.72 11.68
C ALA A 154 -6.33 -21.54 12.15
N CYS A 155 -6.78 -20.31 11.91
CA CYS A 155 -6.11 -19.10 12.33
C CYS A 155 -6.91 -18.40 13.45
N GLU A 156 -6.20 -17.90 14.46
CA GLU A 156 -6.81 -17.15 15.57
C GLU A 156 -6.53 -15.65 15.43
N THR A 157 -5.26 -15.31 15.19
CA THR A 157 -4.78 -13.91 15.21
C THR A 157 -3.75 -13.68 14.11
N ILE A 158 -3.82 -12.52 13.44
CA ILE A 158 -2.83 -12.06 12.46
C ILE A 158 -2.33 -10.68 12.90
N TYR A 159 -1.02 -10.52 12.98
CA TYR A 159 -0.35 -9.23 13.08
C TYR A 159 0.34 -8.94 11.75
N ASN A 160 0.01 -7.80 11.14
CA ASN A 160 0.72 -7.23 10.01
C ASN A 160 1.66 -6.16 10.55
N ASN A 161 2.93 -6.51 10.74
CA ASN A 161 3.92 -5.67 11.39
C ASN A 161 4.81 -4.98 10.35
N VAL A 162 4.90 -3.66 10.40
CA VAL A 162 5.80 -2.85 9.58
C VAL A 162 6.63 -1.95 10.48
N TYR A 163 7.94 -2.02 10.35
CA TYR A 163 8.88 -1.15 11.04
C TYR A 163 9.79 -0.47 10.02
N GLU A 164 9.74 0.86 9.97
CA GLU A 164 10.58 1.71 9.12
C GLU A 164 11.74 2.27 9.93
N GLY A 165 12.88 1.59 9.91
CA GLY A 165 14.08 1.96 10.65
C GLY A 165 15.07 2.80 9.84
N LEU A 166 14.65 3.38 8.71
CA LEU A 166 15.49 4.22 7.89
C LEU A 166 15.72 5.58 8.56
N GLU A 167 16.98 5.88 8.87
CA GLU A 167 17.40 7.11 9.52
C GLU A 167 18.54 7.77 8.73
N SER A 168 18.51 9.10 8.58
CA SER A 168 19.56 9.90 7.94
C SER A 168 20.04 11.03 8.85
N LYS A 169 21.24 11.59 8.55
CA LYS A 169 21.73 12.80 9.25
C LYS A 169 20.82 14.00 8.98
N ARG A 170 20.21 14.08 7.79
CA ARG A 170 19.17 15.06 7.52
C ARG A 170 17.91 14.65 8.29
N PHE A 171 17.23 15.60 8.92
CA PHE A 171 15.95 15.35 9.58
C PHE A 171 14.91 14.96 8.55
N MET A 172 14.54 13.68 8.51
CA MET A 172 13.58 13.06 7.59
C MET A 172 12.70 12.06 8.35
N PRO A 173 11.66 12.52 9.08
CA PRO A 173 10.79 11.59 9.81
C PRO A 173 9.92 10.74 8.89
N PHE A 174 9.69 11.20 7.65
CA PHE A 174 8.90 10.49 6.63
C PHE A 174 9.63 10.49 5.29
N TRP A 175 9.70 9.32 4.66
CA TRP A 175 10.32 9.11 3.36
C TRP A 175 9.31 9.04 2.20
N TRP A 176 8.03 9.12 2.53
CA TRP A 176 6.89 9.20 1.61
C TRP A 176 6.01 10.39 1.98
N SER A 177 4.81 10.53 1.45
CA SER A 177 3.95 11.71 1.66
C SER A 177 3.81 12.11 3.14
N PRO A 178 4.45 13.19 3.62
CA PRO A 178 4.33 13.61 5.02
C PRO A 178 2.88 13.93 5.42
N LEU A 179 2.08 14.42 4.47
CA LEU A 179 0.66 14.70 4.69
C LEU A 179 -0.10 13.40 5.00
N THR A 180 0.07 12.38 4.16
CA THR A 180 -0.63 11.10 4.32
C THR A 180 -0.12 10.40 5.59
N ALA A 181 1.20 10.28 5.76
CA ALA A 181 1.79 9.65 6.95
C ALA A 181 1.30 10.28 8.25
N LEU A 182 1.33 11.63 8.34
CA LEU A 182 0.91 12.32 9.55
C LEU A 182 -0.62 12.22 9.75
N SER A 183 -1.42 12.16 8.67
CA SER A 183 -2.87 11.94 8.76
C SER A 183 -3.17 10.57 9.33
N ASP A 184 -2.59 9.52 8.74
CA ASP A 184 -2.79 8.12 9.17
C ASP A 184 -2.34 7.90 10.62
N MET A 185 -1.30 8.63 11.08
CA MET A 185 -0.83 8.62 12.47
C MET A 185 -1.68 9.44 13.41
N SER A 186 -2.51 10.36 12.94
CA SER A 186 -3.35 11.25 13.79
C SER A 186 -4.81 10.80 13.88
N GLU A 187 -5.23 9.88 13.03
CA GLU A 187 -6.59 9.37 12.97
C GLU A 187 -6.77 8.08 13.81
N GLU A 188 -8.03 7.73 14.08
CA GLU A 188 -8.34 6.44 14.67
C GLU A 188 -7.97 5.33 13.70
N ALA A 189 -7.32 4.28 14.22
CA ALA A 189 -7.02 3.08 13.45
C ALA A 189 -8.20 2.10 13.47
N TYR A 190 -8.12 1.08 12.63
CA TYR A 190 -9.07 -0.04 12.60
C TYR A 190 -8.35 -1.34 12.93
N ALA A 191 -8.99 -2.17 13.74
CA ALA A 191 -8.58 -3.54 14.00
C ALA A 191 -9.80 -4.47 13.85
N PHE A 192 -9.54 -5.72 13.52
CA PHE A 192 -10.55 -6.77 13.58
C PHE A 192 -10.32 -7.54 14.87
N ILE A 193 -11.28 -7.45 15.82
CA ILE A 193 -11.16 -8.02 17.17
C ILE A 193 -12.42 -8.82 17.48
N ASP A 194 -12.24 -10.06 17.92
CA ASP A 194 -13.33 -10.98 18.25
C ASP A 194 -14.35 -11.19 17.11
N GLY A 195 -13.88 -11.04 15.88
CA GLY A 195 -14.70 -11.22 14.68
C GLY A 195 -15.43 -9.96 14.21
N GLU A 196 -15.14 -8.79 14.78
CA GLU A 196 -15.74 -7.51 14.44
C GLU A 196 -14.70 -6.45 14.12
N ILE A 197 -15.00 -5.54 13.18
CA ILE A 197 -14.16 -4.38 12.90
C ILE A 197 -14.45 -3.33 13.96
N VAL A 198 -13.42 -2.94 14.69
CA VAL A 198 -13.49 -1.92 15.75
C VAL A 198 -12.53 -0.79 15.47
N ARG A 199 -12.87 0.42 15.94
CA ARG A 199 -11.97 1.56 15.94
C ARG A 199 -11.08 1.52 17.18
N THR A 200 -9.80 1.80 16.99
CA THR A 200 -8.80 1.89 18.05
C THR A 200 -8.18 3.27 18.06
N ALA A 201 -7.72 3.73 19.21
CA ALA A 201 -7.04 5.01 19.28
C ALA A 201 -5.68 4.96 18.56
N ALA A 202 -5.30 6.05 17.93
CA ALA A 202 -3.96 6.21 17.36
C ALA A 202 -2.89 5.92 18.44
N PHE A 203 -1.78 5.30 18.04
CA PHE A 203 -0.65 4.90 18.89
C PHE A 203 -1.00 3.94 20.04
N SER A 204 -2.20 3.37 20.04
CA SER A 204 -2.62 2.43 21.10
C SER A 204 -2.05 1.02 20.89
N MET A 205 -2.31 0.13 21.86
CA MET A 205 -1.99 -1.30 21.83
C MET A 205 -0.55 -1.60 21.35
N PRO A 206 0.47 -1.02 22.02
CA PRO A 206 1.85 -1.21 21.60
C PRO A 206 2.27 -2.68 21.70
N ILE A 207 3.04 -3.12 20.74
CA ILE A 207 3.76 -4.40 20.77
C ILE A 207 5.25 -4.13 20.67
N TYR A 208 6.05 -5.06 21.22
CA TYR A 208 7.50 -5.02 21.14
C TYR A 208 7.98 -6.30 20.48
N ARG A 209 8.89 -6.16 19.52
CA ARG A 209 9.44 -7.29 18.76
C ARG A 209 10.95 -7.16 18.62
N LYS A 210 11.61 -8.29 18.71
CA LYS A 210 13.03 -8.41 18.40
C LYS A 210 13.18 -9.40 17.24
N TYR A 211 13.59 -8.89 16.11
CA TYR A 211 13.92 -9.68 14.94
C TYR A 211 15.45 -9.84 14.86
N ASP A 212 15.96 -11.02 14.52
CA ASP A 212 17.40 -11.33 14.58
C ASP A 212 18.24 -10.46 13.64
N TYR A 213 17.62 -9.86 12.61
CA TYR A 213 18.27 -8.96 11.66
C TYR A 213 18.14 -7.47 12.04
N LEU A 214 17.54 -7.15 13.18
CA LEU A 214 17.51 -5.79 13.75
C LEU A 214 18.37 -5.73 15.02
N ASP A 215 19.16 -4.66 15.14
CA ASP A 215 20.10 -4.49 16.27
C ASP A 215 19.38 -4.22 17.61
N LYS A 216 18.11 -3.83 17.59
CA LYS A 216 17.32 -3.45 18.76
C LYS A 216 15.94 -4.10 18.76
N GLU A 217 15.33 -4.18 19.94
CA GLU A 217 13.90 -4.40 20.07
C GLU A 217 13.14 -3.18 19.53
N VAL A 218 12.09 -3.41 18.74
CA VAL A 218 11.33 -2.35 18.10
C VAL A 218 9.91 -2.29 18.67
N LYS A 219 9.44 -1.07 18.91
CA LYS A 219 8.07 -0.77 19.29
C LYS A 219 7.25 -0.53 18.04
N MET A 220 6.06 -1.14 17.96
CA MET A 220 5.05 -0.85 16.96
C MET A 220 3.69 -0.65 17.62
N VAL A 221 2.86 0.21 17.06
CA VAL A 221 1.56 0.63 17.62
C VAL A 221 0.45 0.47 16.59
N GLU A 222 -0.81 0.59 17.01
CA GLU A 222 -1.93 0.69 16.07
C GLU A 222 -1.75 1.90 15.15
N HIS A 223 -2.05 1.68 13.88
CA HIS A 223 -1.93 2.65 12.82
C HIS A 223 -3.10 2.50 11.85
N ALA A 224 -3.68 3.60 11.40
CA ALA A 224 -4.76 3.57 10.43
C ALA A 224 -4.29 2.94 9.11
N HIS A 225 -4.87 1.79 8.76
CA HIS A 225 -4.49 1.03 7.57
C HIS A 225 -5.60 0.08 7.12
N ASP A 226 -5.58 -0.33 5.85
CA ASP A 226 -6.66 -1.08 5.20
C ASP A 226 -6.71 -2.58 5.54
N GLU A 227 -5.58 -3.20 5.91
CA GLU A 227 -5.47 -4.65 6.06
C GLU A 227 -6.46 -5.26 7.06
N PRO A 228 -6.70 -4.66 8.25
CA PRO A 228 -7.69 -5.21 9.17
C PRO A 228 -9.12 -5.24 8.60
N LEU A 229 -9.45 -4.26 7.71
CA LEU A 229 -10.76 -4.23 7.05
C LEU A 229 -10.84 -5.31 5.97
N TYR A 230 -9.87 -5.36 5.05
CA TYR A 230 -9.85 -6.33 3.96
C TYR A 230 -9.86 -7.77 4.48
N MET A 231 -8.88 -8.09 5.32
CA MET A 231 -8.72 -9.43 5.86
C MET A 231 -9.84 -9.80 6.83
N GLY A 232 -10.34 -8.83 7.64
CA GLY A 232 -11.44 -9.05 8.56
C GLY A 232 -12.73 -9.44 7.85
N MET A 233 -13.13 -8.68 6.82
CA MET A 233 -14.30 -9.00 6.00
C MET A 233 -14.16 -10.31 5.23
N ASN A 234 -12.93 -10.74 4.96
CA ASN A 234 -12.60 -11.95 4.22
C ASN A 234 -12.12 -13.10 5.12
N SER A 235 -12.17 -12.94 6.45
CA SER A 235 -11.58 -13.84 7.43
C SER A 235 -12.02 -15.30 7.25
N GLU A 236 -13.32 -15.57 7.21
CA GLU A 236 -13.85 -16.93 7.09
C GLU A 236 -13.40 -17.61 5.79
N LYS A 237 -13.35 -16.86 4.69
CA LYS A 237 -13.07 -17.42 3.36
C LYS A 237 -11.58 -17.61 3.10
N TYR A 238 -10.76 -16.66 3.54
CA TYR A 238 -9.36 -16.58 3.11
C TYR A 238 -8.35 -16.68 4.26
N PHE A 239 -8.76 -16.46 5.52
CA PHE A 239 -7.87 -16.43 6.68
C PHE A 239 -8.26 -17.44 7.76
N LYS A 240 -8.92 -18.55 7.34
CA LYS A 240 -9.23 -19.72 8.20
C LYS A 240 -9.93 -19.36 9.50
N GLY A 241 -10.81 -18.36 9.45
CA GLY A 241 -11.63 -17.93 10.55
C GLY A 241 -10.92 -17.09 11.61
N ALA A 242 -9.82 -16.41 11.24
CA ALA A 242 -9.10 -15.51 12.15
C ALA A 242 -10.09 -14.54 12.82
N LYS A 243 -10.00 -14.40 14.14
CA LYS A 243 -10.87 -13.53 14.93
C LYS A 243 -10.23 -12.20 15.27
N ASN A 244 -8.88 -12.12 15.17
CA ASN A 244 -8.14 -10.91 15.49
C ASN A 244 -7.14 -10.60 14.37
N ILE A 245 -7.20 -9.39 13.81
CA ILE A 245 -6.30 -8.94 12.75
C ILE A 245 -5.90 -7.50 13.04
N TYR A 246 -4.60 -7.25 13.10
CA TYR A 246 -4.02 -5.97 13.44
C TYR A 246 -3.07 -5.49 12.36
N PHE A 247 -2.95 -4.18 12.21
CA PHE A 247 -1.84 -3.54 11.52
C PHE A 247 -1.01 -2.75 12.54
N LYS A 248 0.27 -3.06 12.63
CA LYS A 248 1.20 -2.45 13.58
C LYS A 248 2.32 -1.75 12.85
N TYR A 249 2.53 -0.50 13.20
CA TYR A 249 3.53 0.33 12.56
C TYR A 249 4.49 0.94 13.57
N GLY A 250 5.78 1.01 13.24
CA GLY A 250 6.83 1.58 14.07
C GLY A 250 7.93 2.23 13.25
N GLY A 251 8.83 2.90 13.94
CA GLY A 251 9.99 3.57 13.35
C GLY A 251 10.02 5.07 13.57
N ALA A 252 10.90 5.76 12.87
CA ALA A 252 11.18 7.20 13.10
C ALA A 252 9.94 8.09 12.98
N GLY A 253 9.01 7.76 12.07
CA GLY A 253 7.75 8.48 11.93
C GLY A 253 6.88 8.40 13.18
N ILE A 254 6.75 7.20 13.78
CA ILE A 254 5.99 6.99 15.01
C ILE A 254 6.68 7.68 16.19
N ASP A 255 8.00 7.55 16.31
CA ASP A 255 8.77 8.18 17.37
C ASP A 255 8.68 9.72 17.33
N PHE A 256 8.55 10.28 16.14
CA PHE A 256 8.29 11.70 15.91
C PHE A 256 6.84 12.11 16.22
N ALA A 257 5.86 11.36 15.68
CA ALA A 257 4.46 11.77 15.71
C ALA A 257 3.77 11.53 17.07
N GLU A 258 4.11 10.46 17.79
CA GLU A 258 3.46 10.13 19.07
C GLU A 258 3.61 11.23 20.16
N PRO A 259 4.79 11.82 20.40
CA PRO A 259 4.92 12.95 21.29
C PRO A 259 4.12 14.18 20.87
N LEU A 260 4.06 14.49 19.58
CA LEU A 260 3.28 15.59 19.04
C LEU A 260 1.77 15.36 19.24
N SER A 261 1.31 14.12 19.04
CA SER A 261 -0.08 13.74 19.29
C SER A 261 -0.44 13.93 20.77
N LYS A 262 0.41 13.46 21.69
CA LYS A 262 0.23 13.63 23.14
C LYS A 262 0.22 15.11 23.56
N ALA A 263 0.93 15.97 22.86
CA ALA A 263 0.94 17.41 23.08
C ALA A 263 -0.25 18.14 22.42
N GLY A 264 -1.15 17.43 21.69
CA GLY A 264 -2.27 18.01 20.96
C GLY A 264 -1.88 18.70 19.67
N LEU A 265 -0.62 18.56 19.22
CA LEU A 265 -0.11 19.25 18.03
C LEU A 265 -0.53 18.56 16.71
N LEU A 266 -1.12 17.37 16.78
CA LEU A 266 -1.72 16.70 15.61
C LEU A 266 -3.23 16.89 15.54
N SER A 267 -3.84 17.73 16.40
CA SER A 267 -5.26 18.05 16.33
C SER A 267 -5.58 18.85 15.07
N ARG A 268 -6.70 18.50 14.42
CA ARG A 268 -7.30 19.27 13.33
C ARG A 268 -8.30 20.31 13.82
N ASP A 269 -8.64 20.31 15.12
CA ASP A 269 -9.49 21.30 15.74
C ASP A 269 -8.72 22.61 15.90
N PRO A 270 -9.27 23.75 15.47
CA PRO A 270 -8.61 25.03 15.63
C PRO A 270 -8.48 25.41 17.12
N VAL A 271 -7.32 25.92 17.50
CA VAL A 271 -7.04 26.49 18.83
C VAL A 271 -6.72 27.97 18.72
N GLU A 272 -7.09 28.75 19.74
CA GLU A 272 -6.75 30.17 19.78
C GLU A 272 -5.31 30.36 20.30
N VAL A 273 -4.50 31.09 19.53
CA VAL A 273 -3.14 31.49 19.90
C VAL A 273 -3.01 32.98 19.62
N ASP A 274 -2.80 33.78 20.66
CA ASP A 274 -2.65 35.25 20.57
C ASP A 274 -3.76 35.93 19.76
N GLY A 275 -5.02 35.50 19.93
CA GLY A 275 -6.18 36.03 19.25
C GLY A 275 -6.39 35.55 17.82
N GLN A 276 -5.61 34.57 17.34
CA GLN A 276 -5.75 33.95 16.03
C GLN A 276 -6.13 32.46 16.16
N MET A 277 -7.06 32.00 15.31
CA MET A 277 -7.42 30.57 15.21
C MET A 277 -6.39 29.86 14.37
N VAL A 278 -5.74 28.85 14.95
CA VAL A 278 -4.69 28.05 14.29
C VAL A 278 -5.05 26.59 14.38
N VAL A 279 -4.91 25.85 13.28
CA VAL A 279 -5.01 24.38 13.25
C VAL A 279 -3.63 23.80 13.51
N PRO A 280 -3.35 23.14 14.67
CA PRO A 280 -2.02 22.67 15.03
C PRO A 280 -1.41 21.73 14.01
N PHE A 281 -2.19 20.76 13.49
CA PHE A 281 -1.77 19.85 12.43
C PHE A 281 -1.15 20.58 11.23
N ASN A 282 -1.77 21.65 10.76
CA ASN A 282 -1.30 22.41 9.59
C ASN A 282 0.03 23.10 9.86
N VAL A 283 0.27 23.53 11.10
CA VAL A 283 1.55 24.13 11.51
C VAL A 283 2.65 23.09 11.47
N VAL A 284 2.42 21.93 12.08
CA VAL A 284 3.41 20.81 12.05
C VAL A 284 3.71 20.42 10.61
N LEU A 285 2.68 20.16 9.80
CA LEU A 285 2.85 19.76 8.41
C LEU A 285 3.64 20.80 7.59
N LYS A 286 3.42 22.10 7.83
CA LYS A 286 4.11 23.18 7.12
C LYS A 286 5.61 23.20 7.38
N HIS A 287 6.04 22.72 8.54
CA HIS A 287 7.46 22.70 8.95
C HIS A 287 8.16 21.37 8.65
N LEU A 288 7.43 20.34 8.23
CA LEU A 288 8.04 19.07 7.81
C LEU A 288 8.78 19.21 6.49
N PRO A 289 9.93 18.54 6.34
CA PRO A 289 10.56 18.40 5.04
C PRO A 289 9.65 17.59 4.10
N SER A 290 9.65 17.95 2.82
CA SER A 290 9.00 17.13 1.81
C SER A 290 9.78 15.81 1.63
N ALA A 291 9.07 14.72 1.34
CA ALA A 291 9.73 13.49 0.91
C ALA A 291 10.50 13.74 -0.41
N PRO A 292 11.71 13.18 -0.56
CA PRO A 292 12.49 13.35 -1.78
C PRO A 292 11.82 12.63 -2.94
N LYS A 293 11.70 13.32 -4.09
CA LYS A 293 11.01 12.81 -5.29
C LYS A 293 11.95 12.51 -6.44
N TYR A 294 13.05 13.27 -6.51
CA TYR A 294 13.98 13.20 -7.62
C TYR A 294 15.28 12.53 -7.19
N LYS A 295 15.91 11.87 -8.14
CA LYS A 295 17.17 11.13 -7.92
C LYS A 295 18.24 12.00 -7.25
N GLU A 296 18.36 13.24 -7.68
CA GLU A 296 19.35 14.20 -7.17
C GLU A 296 19.08 14.57 -5.70
N GLU A 297 17.82 14.67 -5.30
CA GLU A 297 17.42 14.94 -3.91
C GLU A 297 17.77 13.76 -3.00
N ILE A 298 17.48 12.53 -3.46
CA ILE A 298 17.78 11.30 -2.73
C ILE A 298 19.30 11.14 -2.61
N GLN A 299 20.04 11.35 -3.70
CA GLN A 299 21.50 11.30 -3.68
C GLN A 299 22.10 12.29 -2.68
N ALA A 300 21.59 13.53 -2.64
CA ALA A 300 22.07 14.52 -1.69
C ALA A 300 21.86 14.09 -0.22
N ILE A 301 20.75 13.41 0.10
CA ILE A 301 20.52 12.87 1.44
C ILE A 301 21.48 11.71 1.74
N ILE A 302 21.71 10.84 0.77
CA ILE A 302 22.68 9.73 0.89
C ILE A 302 24.09 10.27 1.13
N ASP A 303 24.49 11.29 0.40
CA ASP A 303 25.83 11.92 0.51
C ASP A 303 26.04 12.62 1.87
N GLU A 304 24.98 13.18 2.47
CA GLU A 304 25.02 13.73 3.82
C GLU A 304 25.21 12.64 4.89
N GLY A 305 24.73 11.43 4.61
CA GLY A 305 24.93 10.23 5.40
C GLY A 305 23.64 9.58 5.90
N ILE A 306 23.55 8.28 5.67
CA ILE A 306 22.53 7.39 6.20
C ILE A 306 23.06 6.80 7.50
N LEU A 307 22.27 6.91 8.57
CA LEU A 307 22.59 6.42 9.91
C LEU A 307 22.12 4.98 10.13
N CYS A 308 20.96 4.66 9.58
CA CYS A 308 20.38 3.32 9.59
C CYS A 308 19.62 3.10 8.29
N ASP A 309 19.81 1.95 7.64
CA ASP A 309 19.04 1.51 6.47
C ASP A 309 18.47 0.11 6.77
N SER A 310 17.56 0.06 7.74
CA SER A 310 16.95 -1.19 8.17
C SER A 310 15.44 -1.04 8.27
N GLY A 311 14.74 -2.15 8.23
CA GLY A 311 13.31 -2.21 8.40
C GLY A 311 12.83 -3.63 8.58
N ALA A 312 11.58 -3.81 8.90
CA ALA A 312 10.93 -5.10 8.96
C ALA A 312 9.51 -5.02 8.41
N MET A 313 9.14 -5.98 7.57
CA MET A 313 7.76 -6.27 7.24
C MET A 313 7.53 -7.74 7.56
N VAL A 314 6.70 -8.01 8.56
CA VAL A 314 6.50 -9.36 9.09
C VAL A 314 5.02 -9.62 9.31
N VAL A 315 4.53 -10.71 8.74
CA VAL A 315 3.20 -11.23 9.09
C VAL A 315 3.38 -12.34 10.13
N GLU A 316 2.78 -12.15 11.29
CA GLU A 316 2.70 -13.16 12.35
C GLU A 316 1.28 -13.72 12.37
N ALA A 317 1.11 -14.99 12.00
CA ALA A 317 -0.17 -15.67 12.05
C ALA A 317 -0.17 -16.76 13.14
N ILE A 318 -1.01 -16.58 14.15
CA ILE A 318 -1.13 -17.50 15.30
C ILE A 318 -2.37 -18.36 15.08
N GLY A 319 -2.21 -19.68 15.27
CA GLY A 319 -3.32 -20.59 15.05
C GLY A 319 -2.96 -22.03 15.37
N MET A 320 -3.74 -22.96 14.83
CA MET A 320 -3.58 -24.39 15.01
C MET A 320 -2.94 -25.06 13.80
N LYS A 321 -2.01 -25.97 14.03
CA LYS A 321 -1.44 -26.86 13.03
C LYS A 321 -1.24 -28.26 13.63
N ASP A 322 -1.85 -29.29 13.02
CA ASP A 322 -1.78 -30.68 13.48
C ASP A 322 -2.08 -30.83 14.99
N GLY A 323 -3.12 -30.12 15.47
CA GLY A 323 -3.56 -30.13 16.86
C GLY A 323 -2.64 -29.36 17.83
N LYS A 324 -1.64 -28.63 17.35
CA LYS A 324 -0.73 -27.80 18.15
C LYS A 324 -0.92 -26.34 17.83
N ARG A 325 -0.80 -25.48 18.86
CA ARG A 325 -0.80 -24.04 18.68
C ARG A 325 0.56 -23.57 18.21
N VAL A 326 0.60 -22.87 17.09
CA VAL A 326 1.82 -22.40 16.44
C VAL A 326 1.71 -20.94 16.06
N ILE A 327 2.87 -20.31 15.85
CA ILE A 327 3.00 -19.03 15.15
C ILE A 327 3.72 -19.26 13.83
N VAL A 328 3.18 -18.70 12.76
CA VAL A 328 3.81 -18.63 11.44
C VAL A 328 4.33 -17.21 11.28
N GLU A 329 5.64 -17.06 11.31
CA GLU A 329 6.30 -15.78 11.05
C GLU A 329 6.76 -15.74 9.59
N SER A 330 6.27 -14.77 8.85
CA SER A 330 6.60 -14.57 7.43
C SER A 330 7.33 -13.24 7.28
N HIS A 331 8.65 -13.31 7.13
CA HIS A 331 9.53 -12.16 7.03
C HIS A 331 9.74 -11.78 5.57
N VAL A 332 9.44 -10.53 5.22
CA VAL A 332 9.70 -9.96 3.90
C VAL A 332 11.07 -9.29 3.92
N PHE A 333 11.97 -9.74 3.06
CA PHE A 333 13.24 -9.09 2.79
C PHE A 333 13.14 -8.35 1.45
N ALA A 334 13.48 -7.07 1.45
CA ALA A 334 13.38 -6.19 0.30
C ALA A 334 14.59 -5.23 0.28
N PRO A 335 14.92 -4.63 -0.89
CA PRO A 335 15.94 -3.60 -0.98
C PRO A 335 15.69 -2.44 0.00
N GLY A 336 16.69 -2.10 0.83
CA GLY A 336 16.71 -0.87 1.61
C GLY A 336 16.93 0.37 0.71
N LEU A 337 17.11 1.55 1.33
CA LEU A 337 17.29 2.80 0.59
C LEU A 337 18.48 2.74 -0.38
N LEU A 338 19.64 2.28 0.09
CA LEU A 338 20.86 2.31 -0.74
C LEU A 338 20.73 1.37 -1.93
N GLU A 339 20.22 0.17 -1.74
CA GLU A 339 20.01 -0.79 -2.81
C GLU A 339 18.88 -0.37 -3.77
N ALA A 340 17.77 0.16 -3.27
CA ALA A 340 16.67 0.68 -4.08
C ALA A 340 17.13 1.85 -4.95
N PHE A 341 17.97 2.73 -4.39
CA PHE A 341 18.54 3.84 -5.11
C PHE A 341 19.52 3.37 -6.20
N GLU A 342 20.39 2.40 -5.91
CA GLU A 342 21.29 1.82 -6.92
C GLU A 342 20.50 1.16 -8.06
N ARG A 343 19.44 0.40 -7.75
CA ARG A 343 18.61 -0.32 -8.72
C ARG A 343 17.76 0.60 -9.60
N ALA A 344 17.17 1.65 -9.01
CA ALA A 344 16.13 2.42 -9.68
C ALA A 344 16.18 3.95 -9.46
N GLY A 345 17.09 4.47 -8.63
CA GLY A 345 17.21 5.90 -8.33
C GLY A 345 16.06 6.46 -7.51
N ILE A 346 15.39 5.62 -6.70
CA ILE A 346 14.23 5.97 -5.87
C ILE A 346 14.41 5.48 -4.43
N THR A 347 13.52 5.90 -3.51
CA THR A 347 13.55 5.44 -2.11
C THR A 347 13.08 3.99 -1.96
N ALA A 348 13.34 3.38 -0.80
CA ALA A 348 12.90 2.01 -0.50
C ALA A 348 11.37 1.87 -0.56
N GLU A 349 10.62 2.83 0.00
CA GLU A 349 9.16 2.82 0.00
C GLU A 349 8.59 2.97 -1.42
N MET A 350 9.16 3.89 -2.20
CA MET A 350 8.77 4.06 -3.61
C MET A 350 9.07 2.80 -4.41
N TYR A 351 10.21 2.16 -4.13
CA TYR A 351 10.63 0.92 -4.78
C TYR A 351 9.66 -0.20 -4.43
N LEU A 352 9.48 -0.48 -3.16
CA LEU A 352 8.66 -1.60 -2.71
C LEU A 352 7.20 -1.45 -3.15
N THR A 353 6.60 -0.28 -2.94
CA THR A 353 5.21 -0.02 -3.33
C THR A 353 5.02 -0.08 -4.85
N GLY A 354 5.87 0.60 -5.61
CA GLY A 354 5.74 0.66 -7.06
C GLY A 354 6.04 -0.67 -7.76
N GLN A 355 7.12 -1.35 -7.35
CA GLN A 355 7.50 -2.63 -7.94
C GLN A 355 6.49 -3.72 -7.61
N CYS A 356 6.11 -3.86 -6.33
CA CYS A 356 5.11 -4.86 -5.92
C CYS A 356 3.74 -4.56 -6.50
N GLY A 357 3.34 -3.29 -6.59
CA GLY A 357 2.10 -2.88 -7.26
C GLY A 357 2.08 -3.27 -8.74
N SER A 358 3.21 -3.15 -9.43
CA SER A 358 3.32 -3.56 -10.84
C SER A 358 3.12 -5.06 -11.06
N LEU A 359 3.36 -5.90 -10.05
CA LEU A 359 3.13 -7.35 -10.14
C LEU A 359 1.63 -7.69 -10.20
N PHE A 360 0.77 -6.91 -9.55
CA PHE A 360 -0.67 -7.06 -9.71
C PHE A 360 -1.10 -6.69 -11.13
N THR A 361 -0.50 -5.65 -11.72
CA THR A 361 -0.71 -5.33 -13.15
C THR A 361 -0.21 -6.47 -14.04
N LYS A 362 0.92 -7.10 -13.69
CA LYS A 362 1.46 -8.25 -14.44
C LYS A 362 0.53 -9.46 -14.37
N LEU A 363 -0.13 -9.73 -13.23
CA LEU A 363 -1.17 -10.77 -13.14
C LEU A 363 -2.30 -10.52 -14.16
N PHE A 364 -2.70 -9.25 -14.33
CA PHE A 364 -3.68 -8.87 -15.34
C PHE A 364 -3.16 -9.10 -16.76
N VAL A 365 -1.94 -8.65 -17.04
CA VAL A 365 -1.31 -8.78 -18.36
C VAL A 365 -1.16 -10.24 -18.78
N LYS A 366 -0.91 -11.14 -17.82
CA LYS A 366 -0.81 -12.60 -18.01
C LYS A 366 -2.18 -13.32 -18.01
N ASP A 367 -3.29 -12.58 -18.05
CA ASP A 367 -4.67 -13.12 -18.05
C ASP A 367 -4.98 -14.03 -16.82
N MET A 368 -4.32 -13.78 -15.70
CA MET A 368 -4.50 -14.61 -14.50
C MET A 368 -5.72 -14.25 -13.64
N TYR A 369 -6.32 -13.06 -13.83
CA TYR A 369 -7.57 -12.72 -13.11
C TYR A 369 -8.77 -13.39 -13.75
N THR A 370 -9.29 -14.40 -13.06
CA THR A 370 -10.52 -15.11 -13.44
C THR A 370 -11.76 -14.57 -12.74
N GLN A 371 -11.56 -13.90 -11.60
CA GLN A 371 -12.63 -13.28 -10.80
C GLN A 371 -13.22 -12.08 -11.57
N LYS A 372 -14.56 -11.92 -11.47
CA LYS A 372 -15.26 -10.74 -11.98
C LYS A 372 -15.90 -10.00 -10.81
N GLY A 373 -15.89 -8.68 -10.88
CA GLY A 373 -16.26 -7.82 -9.77
C GLY A 373 -15.06 -7.11 -9.16
N LEU A 374 -15.25 -6.52 -7.99
CA LEU A 374 -14.17 -5.90 -7.24
C LEU A 374 -13.60 -6.88 -6.22
N ILE A 375 -12.29 -6.99 -6.18
CA ILE A 375 -11.50 -7.78 -5.23
C ILE A 375 -10.42 -6.90 -4.61
N SER A 376 -9.94 -7.27 -3.43
CA SER A 376 -8.74 -6.69 -2.81
C SER A 376 -7.54 -7.64 -2.92
N SER A 377 -6.35 -7.14 -2.64
CA SER A 377 -5.10 -7.89 -2.75
C SER A 377 -5.04 -9.18 -1.93
N ASP A 378 -5.80 -9.28 -0.84
CA ASP A 378 -5.95 -10.48 -0.01
C ASP A 378 -6.84 -11.58 -0.63
N MET A 379 -7.58 -11.27 -1.70
CA MET A 379 -8.50 -12.19 -2.36
C MET A 379 -7.88 -12.94 -3.55
N LEU A 380 -6.57 -12.88 -3.73
CA LEU A 380 -5.89 -13.62 -4.79
C LEU A 380 -6.04 -15.14 -4.61
N THR A 381 -6.06 -15.87 -5.72
CA THR A 381 -6.01 -17.34 -5.72
C THR A 381 -4.59 -17.82 -5.40
N ASP A 382 -4.45 -19.09 -5.00
CA ASP A 382 -3.16 -19.68 -4.70
C ASP A 382 -2.19 -19.66 -5.90
N GLU A 383 -2.71 -19.80 -7.12
CA GLU A 383 -1.92 -19.69 -8.35
C GLU A 383 -1.40 -18.26 -8.56
N GLN A 384 -2.26 -17.26 -8.33
CA GLN A 384 -1.89 -15.85 -8.41
C GLN A 384 -0.84 -15.48 -7.35
N ILE A 385 -1.02 -15.95 -6.11
CA ILE A 385 -0.05 -15.75 -5.01
C ILE A 385 1.31 -16.36 -5.36
N TYR A 386 1.32 -17.60 -5.86
CA TYR A 386 2.56 -18.25 -6.26
C TYR A 386 3.30 -17.50 -7.37
N ALA A 387 2.57 -17.10 -8.42
CA ALA A 387 3.15 -16.33 -9.51
C ALA A 387 3.69 -14.97 -9.04
N TYR A 388 2.91 -14.27 -8.22
CA TYR A 388 3.28 -12.99 -7.63
C TYR A 388 4.59 -13.08 -6.84
N LEU A 389 4.66 -14.00 -5.88
CA LEU A 389 5.85 -14.17 -5.02
C LEU A 389 7.08 -14.59 -5.82
N LYS A 390 6.91 -15.48 -6.81
CA LYS A 390 8.00 -15.86 -7.72
C LYS A 390 8.55 -14.67 -8.51
N TRP A 391 7.69 -13.78 -9.01
CA TRP A 391 8.15 -12.58 -9.72
C TRP A 391 8.71 -11.51 -8.78
N ALA A 392 8.30 -11.51 -7.50
CA ALA A 392 8.86 -10.61 -6.50
C ALA A 392 10.35 -10.90 -6.24
N GLU A 393 10.78 -12.17 -6.33
CA GLU A 393 12.19 -12.56 -6.20
C GLU A 393 13.09 -11.85 -7.25
N ASP A 394 12.61 -11.69 -8.48
CA ASP A 394 13.33 -10.96 -9.54
C ASP A 394 13.55 -9.48 -9.20
N LEU A 395 12.75 -8.95 -8.26
CA LEU A 395 12.83 -7.59 -7.76
C LEU A 395 13.69 -7.48 -6.48
N GLY A 396 14.29 -8.56 -6.03
CA GLY A 396 15.01 -8.62 -4.76
C GLY A 396 14.08 -8.66 -3.54
N VAL A 397 12.80 -9.02 -3.73
CA VAL A 397 11.82 -9.16 -2.66
C VAL A 397 11.59 -10.65 -2.41
N SER A 398 11.93 -11.13 -1.23
CA SER A 398 11.77 -12.53 -0.85
C SER A 398 11.02 -12.67 0.46
N VAL A 399 10.40 -13.84 0.68
CA VAL A 399 9.65 -14.15 1.89
C VAL A 399 10.23 -15.40 2.54
N GLN A 400 10.71 -15.25 3.78
CA GLN A 400 11.13 -16.38 4.61
C GLN A 400 10.04 -16.69 5.61
N ILE A 401 9.68 -17.98 5.71
CA ILE A 401 8.59 -18.44 6.58
C ILE A 401 9.15 -19.38 7.62
N GLU A 402 8.87 -19.08 8.88
CA GLU A 402 9.21 -19.90 10.02
C GLU A 402 7.94 -20.33 10.76
N VAL A 403 7.87 -21.58 11.14
CA VAL A 403 6.76 -22.12 11.95
C VAL A 403 7.33 -22.55 13.30
N LYS A 404 6.87 -21.90 14.36
CA LYS A 404 7.35 -22.10 15.73
C LYS A 404 6.21 -22.52 16.66
N PRO A 405 6.48 -23.32 17.72
CA PRO A 405 5.48 -23.49 18.77
C PRO A 405 5.11 -22.11 19.36
N TYR A 406 3.82 -21.84 19.50
CA TYR A 406 3.37 -20.62 20.16
C TYR A 406 3.30 -20.85 21.67
N VAL A 407 4.24 -20.26 22.39
CA VAL A 407 4.22 -20.20 23.85
C VAL A 407 3.65 -18.82 24.18
N GLY A 408 2.36 -18.76 24.53
CA GLY A 408 1.69 -17.51 24.89
C GLY A 408 2.47 -16.76 25.97
N VAL A 409 2.57 -15.44 25.79
CA VAL A 409 3.02 -14.50 26.85
C VAL A 409 1.85 -14.23 27.77
#